data_5ad669d5086d10f76b0c8dccd273c3e6
#
_entry.id   5ad669d5086d10f76b0c8dccd273c3e6
#
_cell.length_a   1.000
_cell.length_b   1.000
_cell.length_c   1.000
_cell.angle_alpha   90.00
_cell.angle_beta   90.00
_cell.angle_gamma   90.00
#
_symmetry.space_group_name_H-M   'P 1'
#
loop_
_entity.id
_entity.type
_entity.pdbx_description
1 polymer ?
#
loop_
_entity_poly.entity_id
_entity_poly.type
_entity_poly.pdbx_seq_one_letter_code
_entity_poly.pdbx_strand_id
1 'polypeptide(L)'
;MVYVKNVRINNLKISNQELSFTVDNKFKQTVLDEFNDEESNFNPYYPRFKSHQINIEEKNDLLIVNYSKQGLVELKTSSQDQALEIVRRRIDEIGTNEPNILKRGNDRILVELPGLDDPMRIKSLLGKTANLTFRFVASNTEDSFGTEKLKYEDSSEESVVSKRIILSGDNLLDAQPRMNNETNETVVSITLDRVGAKRFGKATSTGIG
;
A
#
# COMPACT_ATOMS: atom_id res chain seq x y z
N MET A 1 -1.33 -17.90 1.31
CA MET A 1 -1.29 -18.51 2.64
C MET A 1 -0.99 -17.40 3.63
N VAL A 2 -1.85 -17.16 4.62
CA VAL A 2 -1.74 -16.03 5.56
C VAL A 2 -1.44 -16.60 6.95
N TYR A 3 -0.57 -15.91 7.69
CA TYR A 3 -0.14 -16.31 9.02
C TYR A 3 -0.18 -15.11 9.97
N VAL A 4 -0.55 -15.38 11.23
CA VAL A 4 -0.37 -14.46 12.36
C VAL A 4 0.54 -15.16 13.35
N LYS A 5 1.68 -14.57 13.70
CA LYS A 5 2.68 -15.15 14.64
C LYS A 5 3.00 -16.63 14.35
N ASN A 6 3.22 -16.96 13.05
CA ASN A 6 3.42 -18.33 12.55
C ASN A 6 2.20 -19.27 12.63
N VAL A 7 1.05 -18.80 13.07
CA VAL A 7 -0.20 -19.55 13.04
C VAL A 7 -0.89 -19.40 11.69
N ARG A 8 -1.23 -20.52 11.07
CA ARG A 8 -1.94 -20.54 9.80
C ARG A 8 -3.39 -20.07 9.97
N ILE A 9 -3.79 -19.12 9.14
CA ILE A 9 -5.17 -18.63 9.04
C ILE A 9 -5.91 -19.39 7.95
N ASN A 10 -7.11 -19.85 8.24
CA ASN A 10 -8.00 -20.53 7.32
C ASN A 10 -9.28 -19.69 7.11
N ASN A 11 -9.96 -19.93 5.99
CA ASN A 11 -11.26 -19.31 5.66
C ASN A 11 -11.28 -17.78 5.77
N LEU A 12 -10.17 -17.11 5.38
CA LEU A 12 -10.07 -15.67 5.42
C LEU A 12 -11.08 -15.02 4.47
N LYS A 13 -11.95 -14.15 5.01
CA LYS A 13 -12.93 -13.36 4.27
C LYS A 13 -12.86 -11.90 4.69
N ILE A 14 -13.06 -11.01 3.73
CA ILE A 14 -13.20 -9.57 3.97
C ILE A 14 -14.58 -9.16 3.47
N SER A 15 -15.39 -8.60 4.33
CA SER A 15 -16.72 -8.10 4.00
C SER A 15 -17.11 -6.97 4.94
N ASN A 16 -17.71 -5.91 4.41
CA ASN A 16 -18.25 -4.78 5.21
C ASN A 16 -17.26 -4.18 6.21
N GLN A 17 -15.99 -4.04 5.82
CA GLN A 17 -14.91 -3.52 6.68
C GLN A 17 -14.53 -4.44 7.86
N GLU A 18 -14.98 -5.66 7.82
CA GLU A 18 -14.64 -6.71 8.78
C GLU A 18 -13.77 -7.77 8.10
N LEU A 19 -12.77 -8.23 8.81
CA LEU A 19 -11.95 -9.36 8.47
C LEU A 19 -12.40 -10.55 9.33
N SER A 20 -12.80 -11.66 8.71
CA SER A 20 -13.17 -12.86 9.44
C SER A 20 -12.35 -14.06 9.00
N PHE A 21 -11.95 -14.89 9.94
CA PHE A 21 -11.14 -16.07 9.68
C PHE A 21 -11.25 -17.10 10.79
N THR A 22 -10.74 -18.32 10.53
CA THR A 22 -10.64 -19.39 11.53
C THR A 22 -9.19 -19.80 11.74
N VAL A 23 -8.88 -20.28 12.93
CA VAL A 23 -7.60 -20.88 13.29
C VAL A 23 -7.86 -22.19 14.06
N ASP A 24 -6.84 -23.04 14.12
CA ASP A 24 -6.95 -24.24 14.97
C ASP A 24 -7.14 -23.85 16.44
N ASN A 25 -8.06 -24.52 17.15
CA ASN A 25 -8.42 -24.19 18.53
C ASN A 25 -7.23 -24.06 19.47
N LYS A 26 -6.19 -24.89 19.30
CA LYS A 26 -4.96 -24.85 20.11
C LYS A 26 -4.17 -23.52 19.98
N PHE A 27 -4.37 -22.76 18.91
CA PHE A 27 -3.68 -21.52 18.65
C PHE A 27 -4.57 -20.28 18.80
N LYS A 28 -5.86 -20.48 19.10
CA LYS A 28 -6.83 -19.38 19.18
C LYS A 28 -6.41 -18.33 20.18
N GLN A 29 -6.02 -18.75 21.38
CA GLN A 29 -5.56 -17.83 22.42
C GLN A 29 -4.31 -17.04 21.99
N THR A 30 -3.35 -17.70 21.36
CA THR A 30 -2.13 -17.05 20.85
C THR A 30 -2.45 -15.94 19.84
N VAL A 31 -3.45 -16.16 18.98
CA VAL A 31 -3.88 -15.15 18.01
C VAL A 31 -4.62 -14.01 18.70
N LEU A 32 -5.53 -14.31 19.64
CA LEU A 32 -6.22 -13.27 20.42
C LEU A 32 -5.24 -12.41 21.21
N ASP A 33 -4.25 -13.01 21.86
CA ASP A 33 -3.21 -12.29 22.62
C ASP A 33 -2.41 -11.37 21.71
N GLU A 34 -2.03 -11.83 20.51
CA GLU A 34 -1.28 -10.99 19.54
C GLU A 34 -2.08 -9.77 19.07
N PHE A 35 -3.38 -9.93 18.85
CA PHE A 35 -4.24 -8.80 18.45
C PHE A 35 -4.51 -7.83 19.61
N ASN A 36 -4.53 -8.32 20.85
CA ASN A 36 -4.76 -7.52 22.05
C ASN A 36 -3.46 -7.00 22.68
N ASP A 37 -2.29 -7.41 22.19
CA ASP A 37 -1.02 -6.93 22.69
C ASP A 37 -0.82 -5.45 22.30
N GLU A 38 -0.53 -4.62 23.30
CA GLU A 38 -0.31 -3.18 23.18
C GLU A 38 0.93 -2.82 22.36
N GLU A 39 1.93 -3.73 22.32
CA GLU A 39 3.17 -3.57 21.57
C GLU A 39 3.13 -4.26 20.19
N SER A 40 2.03 -4.91 19.86
CA SER A 40 1.84 -5.60 18.59
C SER A 40 1.87 -4.65 17.40
N ASN A 41 2.34 -5.16 16.27
CA ASN A 41 2.25 -4.46 14.98
C ASN A 41 0.81 -4.16 14.53
N PHE A 42 -0.19 -4.78 15.15
CA PHE A 42 -1.59 -4.46 14.93
C PHE A 42 -2.05 -3.21 15.68
N ASN A 43 -1.28 -2.76 16.69
CA ASN A 43 -1.58 -1.61 17.53
C ASN A 43 -0.42 -0.59 17.55
N PRO A 44 0.14 -0.16 16.39
CA PRO A 44 1.37 0.64 16.33
C PRO A 44 1.25 2.03 17.00
N TYR A 45 0.04 2.51 17.23
CA TYR A 45 -0.18 3.82 17.89
C TYR A 45 -0.66 3.69 19.34
N TYR A 46 -0.75 2.48 19.89
CA TYR A 46 -1.16 2.27 21.27
C TYR A 46 -0.30 3.07 22.28
N PRO A 47 1.05 3.13 22.14
CA PRO A 47 1.88 3.89 23.06
C PRO A 47 1.48 5.37 23.15
N ARG A 48 0.97 5.94 22.05
CA ARG A 48 0.57 7.35 21.96
C ARG A 48 -0.85 7.60 22.45
N PHE A 49 -1.82 6.73 22.07
CA PHE A 49 -3.24 6.98 22.31
C PHE A 49 -3.85 6.13 23.42
N LYS A 50 -3.09 5.14 23.94
CA LYS A 50 -3.55 4.19 24.96
C LYS A 50 -4.88 3.51 24.57
N SER A 51 -5.05 3.24 23.28
CA SER A 51 -6.22 2.62 22.70
C SER A 51 -5.81 1.68 21.56
N HIS A 52 -6.44 0.50 21.52
CA HIS A 52 -6.26 -0.44 20.44
C HIS A 52 -6.84 0.11 19.14
N GLN A 53 -6.15 -0.13 18.02
CA GLN A 53 -6.61 0.29 16.70
C GLN A 53 -7.59 -0.68 16.09
N ILE A 54 -7.50 -1.92 16.49
CA ILE A 54 -8.37 -2.99 16.03
C ILE A 54 -9.04 -3.66 17.23
N ASN A 55 -10.24 -4.15 17.00
CA ASN A 55 -10.95 -5.04 17.90
C ASN A 55 -10.95 -6.43 17.31
N ILE A 56 -10.81 -7.44 18.15
CA ILE A 56 -10.99 -8.83 17.77
C ILE A 56 -12.06 -9.46 18.66
N GLU A 57 -12.99 -10.16 18.05
CA GLU A 57 -14.09 -10.85 18.73
C GLU A 57 -14.18 -12.28 18.21
N GLU A 58 -14.51 -13.20 19.11
CA GLU A 58 -14.82 -14.56 18.75
C GLU A 58 -16.35 -14.76 18.68
N LYS A 59 -16.80 -15.27 17.54
CA LYS A 59 -18.22 -15.61 17.34
C LYS A 59 -18.34 -16.92 16.56
N ASN A 60 -18.89 -17.97 17.20
CA ASN A 60 -19.09 -19.28 16.56
C ASN A 60 -17.81 -19.85 15.90
N ASP A 61 -16.73 -19.92 16.65
CA ASP A 61 -15.38 -20.35 16.19
C ASP A 61 -14.75 -19.46 15.07
N LEU A 62 -15.39 -18.39 14.70
CA LEU A 62 -14.91 -17.41 13.77
C LEU A 62 -14.31 -16.23 14.55
N LEU A 63 -13.08 -15.87 14.21
CA LEU A 63 -12.46 -14.63 14.69
C LEU A 63 -12.83 -13.50 13.75
N ILE A 64 -13.40 -12.45 14.30
CA ILE A 64 -13.82 -11.25 13.57
C ILE A 64 -12.96 -10.09 14.02
N VAL A 65 -12.31 -9.44 13.08
CA VAL A 65 -11.44 -8.28 13.31
C VAL A 65 -12.01 -7.08 12.59
N ASN A 66 -12.13 -5.97 13.30
CA ASN A 66 -12.54 -4.70 12.74
C ASN A 66 -11.74 -3.54 13.35
N TYR A 67 -11.77 -2.39 12.71
CA TYR A 67 -11.16 -1.20 13.29
C TYR A 67 -11.97 -0.71 14.49
N SER A 68 -11.28 -0.34 15.57
CA SER A 68 -11.89 0.42 16.65
C SER A 68 -12.27 1.83 16.17
N LYS A 69 -13.08 2.55 16.97
CA LYS A 69 -13.39 3.96 16.67
C LYS A 69 -12.12 4.81 16.55
N GLN A 70 -11.17 4.60 17.46
CA GLN A 70 -9.87 5.28 17.43
C GLN A 70 -9.05 4.86 16.21
N GLY A 71 -9.01 3.57 15.89
CA GLY A 71 -8.32 3.04 14.73
C GLY A 71 -8.84 3.64 13.41
N LEU A 72 -10.15 3.83 13.28
CA LEU A 72 -10.74 4.51 12.11
C LEU A 72 -10.35 5.99 12.02
N VAL A 73 -10.28 6.69 13.15
CA VAL A 73 -9.83 8.09 13.20
C VAL A 73 -8.38 8.17 12.74
N GLU A 74 -7.50 7.31 13.28
CA GLU A 74 -6.08 7.28 12.92
C GLU A 74 -5.85 6.91 11.45
N LEU A 75 -6.58 5.92 10.95
CA LEU A 75 -6.54 5.53 9.55
C LEU A 75 -6.92 6.70 8.63
N LYS A 76 -8.00 7.42 8.94
CA LYS A 76 -8.43 8.58 8.16
C LYS A 76 -7.41 9.71 8.21
N THR A 77 -6.87 9.99 9.39
CA THR A 77 -5.89 11.05 9.58
C THR A 77 -4.61 10.75 8.82
N SER A 78 -4.07 9.55 8.96
CA SER A 78 -2.85 9.16 8.26
C SER A 78 -3.03 9.11 6.74
N SER A 79 -4.19 8.63 6.27
CA SER A 79 -4.53 8.63 4.84
C SER A 79 -4.65 10.04 4.28
N GLN A 80 -5.22 10.98 5.05
CA GLN A 80 -5.32 12.37 4.66
C GLN A 80 -3.94 13.06 4.64
N ASP A 81 -3.04 12.72 5.58
CA ASP A 81 -1.67 13.20 5.59
C ASP A 81 -0.88 12.74 4.37
N GLN A 82 -0.97 11.45 4.06
CA GLN A 82 -0.36 10.88 2.86
C GLN A 82 -0.91 11.52 1.58
N ALA A 83 -2.23 11.67 1.49
CA ALA A 83 -2.86 12.31 0.34
C ALA A 83 -2.41 13.78 0.18
N LEU A 84 -2.27 14.52 1.29
CA LEU A 84 -1.79 15.89 1.28
C LEU A 84 -0.35 15.97 0.73
N GLU A 85 0.54 15.08 1.14
CA GLU A 85 1.91 15.02 0.63
C GLU A 85 1.98 14.65 -0.86
N ILE A 86 1.14 13.70 -1.30
CA ILE A 86 1.04 13.34 -2.72
C ILE A 86 0.55 14.54 -3.55
N VAL A 87 -0.49 15.23 -3.07
CA VAL A 87 -1.03 16.43 -3.74
C VAL A 87 0.04 17.51 -3.82
N ARG A 88 0.77 17.76 -2.73
CA ARG A 88 1.84 18.76 -2.69
C ARG A 88 2.91 18.46 -3.75
N ARG A 89 3.45 17.24 -3.78
CA ARG A 89 4.46 16.84 -4.78
C ARG A 89 3.97 17.05 -6.23
N ARG A 90 2.74 16.62 -6.52
CA ARG A 90 2.17 16.79 -7.87
C ARG A 90 1.98 18.25 -8.27
N ILE A 91 1.67 19.12 -7.31
CA ILE A 91 1.53 20.55 -7.54
C ILE A 91 2.90 21.21 -7.74
N ASP A 92 3.90 20.79 -6.96
CA ASP A 92 5.28 21.27 -7.10
C ASP A 92 5.87 20.90 -8.48
N GLU A 93 5.55 19.69 -9.01
CA GLU A 93 5.95 19.26 -10.37
C GLU A 93 5.35 20.14 -11.48
N ILE A 94 4.20 20.77 -11.24
CA ILE A 94 3.56 21.70 -12.19
C ILE A 94 4.27 23.06 -12.20
N GLY A 95 5.07 23.36 -11.17
CA GLY A 95 5.80 24.61 -11.05
C GLY A 95 4.91 25.81 -10.72
N THR A 96 3.87 25.62 -9.92
CA THR A 96 2.98 26.68 -9.48
C THR A 96 3.63 27.56 -8.41
N ASN A 97 3.43 28.87 -8.50
CA ASN A 97 3.90 29.79 -7.48
C ASN A 97 2.97 29.77 -6.26
N GLU A 98 3.55 29.49 -5.08
CA GLU A 98 2.91 29.59 -3.77
C GLU A 98 1.53 28.89 -3.66
N PRO A 99 1.46 27.57 -3.88
CA PRO A 99 0.21 26.82 -3.71
C PRO A 99 -0.22 26.81 -2.25
N ASN A 100 -1.49 27.05 -1.98
CA ASN A 100 -2.08 26.86 -0.65
C ASN A 100 -2.78 25.50 -0.59
N ILE A 101 -2.23 24.58 0.21
CA ILE A 101 -2.72 23.20 0.31
C ILE A 101 -3.00 22.89 1.78
N LEU A 102 -4.28 22.76 2.14
CA LEU A 102 -4.74 22.63 3.50
C LEU A 102 -5.69 21.43 3.67
N LYS A 103 -5.61 20.78 4.82
CA LYS A 103 -6.66 19.85 5.24
C LYS A 103 -7.96 20.61 5.55
N ARG A 104 -9.09 20.09 5.09
CA ARG A 104 -10.41 20.63 5.43
C ARG A 104 -11.34 19.53 5.91
N GLY A 105 -11.60 19.53 7.21
CA GLY A 105 -12.28 18.40 7.86
C GLY A 105 -11.42 17.13 7.84
N ASN A 106 -12.05 15.97 7.94
CA ASN A 106 -11.37 14.67 8.06
C ASN A 106 -11.28 13.91 6.73
N ASP A 107 -11.81 14.48 5.64
CA ASP A 107 -12.01 13.78 4.37
C ASP A 107 -11.71 14.62 3.12
N ARG A 108 -11.29 15.88 3.29
CA ARG A 108 -11.07 16.80 2.18
C ARG A 108 -9.72 17.49 2.29
N ILE A 109 -9.16 17.83 1.11
CA ILE A 109 -7.99 18.68 0.94
C ILE A 109 -8.43 19.86 0.10
N LEU A 110 -8.19 21.09 0.61
CA LEU A 110 -8.36 22.31 -0.14
C LEU A 110 -7.07 22.61 -0.88
N VAL A 111 -7.17 22.86 -2.16
CA VAL A 111 -6.04 23.26 -3.03
C VAL A 111 -6.41 24.57 -3.71
N GLU A 112 -5.61 25.59 -3.47
CA GLU A 112 -5.74 26.91 -4.10
C GLU A 112 -4.45 27.19 -4.86
N LEU A 113 -4.58 27.47 -6.16
CA LEU A 113 -3.47 27.65 -7.08
C LEU A 113 -3.60 29.02 -7.76
N PRO A 114 -2.98 30.08 -7.20
CA PRO A 114 -3.05 31.41 -7.79
C PRO A 114 -2.45 31.42 -9.20
N GLY A 115 -3.13 32.11 -10.14
CA GLY A 115 -2.63 32.30 -11.50
C GLY A 115 -2.80 31.12 -12.46
N LEU A 116 -3.57 30.08 -12.06
CA LEU A 116 -3.91 28.96 -12.94
C LEU A 116 -5.37 29.05 -13.38
N ASP A 117 -5.58 29.24 -14.69
CA ASP A 117 -6.91 29.43 -15.27
C ASP A 117 -7.58 28.14 -15.73
N ASP A 118 -6.90 26.97 -15.66
CA ASP A 118 -7.43 25.68 -16.10
C ASP A 118 -7.58 24.67 -14.93
N PRO A 119 -8.70 24.71 -14.19
CA PRO A 119 -8.97 23.76 -13.10
C PRO A 119 -9.10 22.32 -13.58
N MET A 120 -9.52 22.08 -14.84
CA MET A 120 -9.73 20.73 -15.36
C MET A 120 -8.41 20.01 -15.59
N ARG A 121 -7.41 20.72 -16.07
CA ARG A 121 -6.03 20.20 -16.22
C ARG A 121 -5.47 19.76 -14.88
N ILE A 122 -5.60 20.60 -13.86
CA ILE A 122 -5.15 20.30 -12.50
C ILE A 122 -5.89 19.09 -11.93
N LYS A 123 -7.20 19.05 -12.06
CA LYS A 123 -8.02 17.92 -11.61
C LYS A 123 -7.59 16.61 -12.29
N SER A 124 -7.29 16.64 -13.59
CA SER A 124 -6.83 15.46 -14.31
C SER A 124 -5.46 14.98 -13.84
N LEU A 125 -4.54 15.90 -13.52
CA LEU A 125 -3.21 15.57 -13.00
C LEU A 125 -3.28 14.99 -11.57
N LEU A 126 -4.08 15.62 -10.71
CA LEU A 126 -4.27 15.13 -9.34
C LEU A 126 -5.05 13.81 -9.29
N GLY A 127 -5.97 13.60 -10.22
CA GLY A 127 -6.82 12.40 -10.29
C GLY A 127 -6.15 11.16 -10.89
N LYS A 128 -4.97 11.31 -11.50
CA LYS A 128 -4.22 10.17 -12.04
C LYS A 128 -3.70 9.30 -10.88
N THR A 129 -4.30 8.14 -10.69
CA THR A 129 -3.79 7.12 -9.78
C THR A 129 -2.98 6.13 -10.58
N ALA A 130 -1.66 6.15 -10.41
CA ALA A 130 -0.79 5.11 -10.94
C ALA A 130 -0.59 4.05 -9.83
N ASN A 131 -0.95 2.81 -10.13
CA ASN A 131 -0.71 1.69 -9.23
C ASN A 131 0.59 1.00 -9.63
N LEU A 132 1.68 1.34 -8.94
CA LEU A 132 2.97 0.71 -9.18
C LEU A 132 3.04 -0.61 -8.41
N THR A 133 3.32 -1.70 -9.13
CA THR A 133 3.59 -3.01 -8.53
C THR A 133 4.80 -3.66 -9.21
N PHE A 134 5.67 -4.27 -8.41
CA PHE A 134 6.76 -5.10 -8.90
C PHE A 134 6.36 -6.55 -8.72
N ARG A 135 6.51 -7.33 -9.80
CA ARG A 135 6.12 -8.74 -9.85
C ARG A 135 7.14 -9.52 -10.67
N PHE A 136 7.29 -10.80 -10.39
CA PHE A 136 8.08 -11.66 -11.28
C PHE A 136 7.35 -11.89 -12.60
N VAL A 137 8.09 -11.87 -13.68
CA VAL A 137 7.64 -12.39 -14.97
C VAL A 137 7.61 -13.90 -14.86
N ALA A 138 6.50 -14.51 -15.26
CA ALA A 138 6.36 -15.97 -15.29
C ALA A 138 6.71 -16.49 -16.70
N SER A 139 7.34 -17.66 -16.77
CA SER A 139 7.50 -18.36 -18.04
C SER A 139 6.14 -18.79 -18.56
N ASN A 140 5.93 -18.73 -19.89
CA ASN A 140 4.66 -19.05 -20.56
C ASN A 140 4.13 -20.49 -20.33
N THR A 141 4.91 -21.32 -19.65
CA THR A 141 4.60 -22.73 -19.36
C THR A 141 4.07 -22.97 -17.94
N GLU A 142 4.05 -21.94 -17.09
CA GLU A 142 3.53 -22.11 -15.74
C GLU A 142 2.00 -21.94 -15.73
N ASP A 143 1.35 -22.84 -15.00
CA ASP A 143 -0.10 -22.92 -14.84
C ASP A 143 -0.75 -21.56 -14.59
N SER A 144 -1.87 -21.31 -15.26
CA SER A 144 -2.69 -20.09 -15.13
C SER A 144 -3.18 -19.79 -13.71
N PHE A 145 -2.90 -20.68 -12.76
CA PHE A 145 -3.26 -20.56 -11.36
C PHE A 145 -2.16 -19.81 -10.59
N GLY A 146 -2.25 -18.51 -10.51
CA GLY A 146 -1.28 -17.67 -9.79
C GLY A 146 -0.55 -16.66 -10.66
N THR A 147 -0.89 -16.65 -11.95
CA THR A 147 -0.38 -15.68 -12.92
C THR A 147 -1.53 -14.85 -13.51
N GLU A 148 -1.20 -13.72 -14.09
CA GLU A 148 -2.10 -12.88 -14.89
C GLU A 148 -1.36 -12.30 -16.08
N LYS A 149 -2.12 -12.02 -17.14
CA LYS A 149 -1.60 -11.38 -18.35
C LYS A 149 -1.78 -9.88 -18.28
N LEU A 150 -0.70 -9.14 -18.50
CA LEU A 150 -0.71 -7.69 -18.61
C LEU A 150 -0.29 -7.29 -20.02
N LYS A 151 -0.99 -6.30 -20.58
CA LYS A 151 -0.65 -5.71 -21.88
C LYS A 151 0.35 -4.59 -21.69
N TYR A 152 1.29 -4.49 -22.63
CA TYR A 152 2.12 -3.29 -22.74
C TYR A 152 1.29 -2.11 -23.27
N GLU A 153 1.55 -0.92 -22.76
CA GLU A 153 0.82 0.30 -23.17
C GLU A 153 1.10 0.65 -24.63
N ASP A 154 2.33 0.45 -25.09
CA ASP A 154 2.81 0.88 -26.41
C ASP A 154 2.82 -0.23 -27.46
N SER A 155 2.38 -1.44 -27.14
CA SER A 155 2.39 -2.55 -28.07
C SER A 155 1.20 -3.50 -27.87
N SER A 156 0.96 -4.37 -28.84
CA SER A 156 -0.02 -5.45 -28.73
C SER A 156 0.49 -6.66 -27.95
N GLU A 157 1.71 -6.58 -27.43
CA GLU A 157 2.35 -7.66 -26.70
C GLU A 157 1.78 -7.80 -25.28
N GLU A 158 1.77 -9.02 -24.79
CA GLU A 158 1.33 -9.36 -23.45
C GLU A 158 2.49 -10.00 -22.67
N SER A 159 2.62 -9.66 -21.40
CA SER A 159 3.53 -10.33 -20.48
C SER A 159 2.74 -11.10 -19.43
N VAL A 160 3.16 -12.32 -19.15
CA VAL A 160 2.59 -13.13 -18.08
C VAL A 160 3.37 -12.84 -16.81
N VAL A 161 2.69 -12.38 -15.76
CA VAL A 161 3.29 -12.01 -14.49
C VAL A 161 2.65 -12.77 -13.35
N SER A 162 3.42 -12.99 -12.28
CA SER A 162 2.89 -13.55 -11.04
C SER A 162 1.84 -12.63 -10.41
N LYS A 163 0.72 -13.17 -9.94
CA LYS A 163 -0.26 -12.40 -9.12
C LYS A 163 0.34 -11.94 -7.79
N ARG A 164 1.42 -12.59 -7.33
CA ARG A 164 2.10 -12.21 -6.10
C ARG A 164 2.88 -10.92 -6.30
N ILE A 165 2.46 -9.86 -5.61
CA ILE A 165 3.16 -8.58 -5.57
C ILE A 165 4.36 -8.71 -4.64
N ILE A 166 5.55 -8.37 -5.13
CA ILE A 166 6.79 -8.31 -4.38
C ILE A 166 6.84 -6.99 -3.60
N LEU A 167 6.52 -5.90 -4.30
CA LEU A 167 6.62 -4.54 -3.85
C LEU A 167 5.49 -3.72 -4.48
N SER A 168 4.91 -2.80 -3.73
CA SER A 168 3.93 -1.81 -4.23
C SER A 168 4.46 -0.39 -4.10
N GLY A 169 3.78 0.55 -4.73
CA GLY A 169 4.08 1.97 -4.62
C GLY A 169 4.06 2.51 -3.19
N ASP A 170 3.38 1.85 -2.26
CA ASP A 170 3.37 2.22 -0.83
C ASP A 170 4.76 2.14 -0.18
N ASN A 171 5.65 1.34 -0.75
CA ASN A 171 7.03 1.21 -0.29
C ASN A 171 7.99 2.20 -0.98
N LEU A 172 7.48 3.04 -1.87
CA LEU A 172 8.27 4.04 -2.60
C LEU A 172 8.32 5.34 -1.80
N LEU A 173 9.54 5.77 -1.43
CA LEU A 173 9.77 7.04 -0.75
C LEU A 173 9.99 8.16 -1.77
N ASP A 174 10.69 7.86 -2.89
CA ASP A 174 11.04 8.84 -3.91
C ASP A 174 11.28 8.16 -5.26
N ALA A 175 11.02 8.89 -6.33
CA ALA A 175 11.30 8.46 -7.70
C ALA A 175 11.73 9.68 -8.55
N GLN A 176 12.93 9.64 -9.12
CA GLN A 176 13.48 10.74 -9.89
C GLN A 176 14.06 10.25 -11.22
N PRO A 177 13.84 10.98 -12.32
CA PRO A 177 14.54 10.68 -13.56
C PRO A 177 16.04 11.01 -13.40
N ARG A 178 16.89 10.12 -13.86
CA ARG A 178 18.36 10.31 -13.92
C ARG A 178 18.87 9.86 -15.26
N MET A 179 19.89 10.53 -15.75
CA MET A 179 20.62 10.07 -16.92
C MET A 179 21.68 9.04 -16.48
N ASN A 180 21.66 7.88 -17.10
CA ASN A 180 22.71 6.90 -16.93
C ASN A 180 23.90 7.34 -17.82
N ASN A 181 25.03 7.68 -17.19
CA ASN A 181 26.20 8.18 -17.88
C ASN A 181 26.92 7.13 -18.73
N GLU A 182 26.66 5.84 -18.52
CA GLU A 182 27.26 4.74 -19.27
C GLU A 182 26.49 4.41 -20.54
N THR A 183 25.14 4.40 -20.46
CA THR A 183 24.27 4.05 -21.59
C THR A 183 23.65 5.26 -22.29
N ASN A 184 23.80 6.45 -21.72
CA ASN A 184 23.18 7.70 -22.19
C ASN A 184 21.62 7.65 -22.23
N GLU A 185 21.04 6.77 -21.44
CA GLU A 185 19.59 6.57 -21.34
C GLU A 185 19.04 7.25 -20.10
N THR A 186 17.79 7.73 -20.20
CA THR A 186 17.06 8.23 -19.03
C THR A 186 16.49 7.04 -18.25
N VAL A 187 16.91 6.90 -17.01
CA VAL A 187 16.44 5.88 -16.07
C VAL A 187 15.66 6.54 -14.92
N VAL A 188 14.77 5.79 -14.29
CA VAL A 188 14.10 6.24 -13.07
C VAL A 188 14.81 5.66 -11.86
N SER A 189 15.43 6.53 -11.06
CA SER A 189 16.02 6.16 -9.77
C SER A 189 14.92 6.15 -8.73
N ILE A 190 14.75 5.02 -8.05
CA ILE A 190 13.75 4.86 -6.99
C ILE A 190 14.42 4.70 -5.62
N THR A 191 13.82 5.29 -4.61
CA THR A 191 14.19 5.11 -3.20
C THR A 191 13.06 4.40 -2.48
N LEU A 192 13.39 3.29 -1.83
CA LEU A 192 12.43 2.46 -1.12
C LEU A 192 12.53 2.66 0.39
N ASP A 193 11.42 2.47 1.10
CA ASP A 193 11.44 2.35 2.54
C ASP A 193 12.21 1.10 3.01
N ARG A 194 12.45 0.99 4.30
CA ARG A 194 13.24 -0.13 4.88
C ARG A 194 12.61 -1.49 4.58
N VAL A 195 11.29 -1.59 4.58
CA VAL A 195 10.56 -2.85 4.33
C VAL A 195 10.64 -3.21 2.85
N GLY A 196 10.40 -2.24 1.98
CA GLY A 196 10.51 -2.39 0.53
C GLY A 196 11.91 -2.77 0.10
N ALA A 197 12.94 -2.09 0.61
CA ALA A 197 14.33 -2.40 0.31
C ALA A 197 14.70 -3.85 0.68
N LYS A 198 14.26 -4.33 1.86
CA LYS A 198 14.48 -5.71 2.29
C LYS A 198 13.75 -6.73 1.40
N ARG A 199 12.48 -6.45 1.03
CA ARG A 199 11.70 -7.33 0.14
C ARG A 199 12.28 -7.37 -1.25
N PHE A 200 12.62 -6.21 -1.79
CA PHE A 200 13.20 -6.08 -3.13
C PHE A 200 14.58 -6.76 -3.22
N GLY A 201 15.47 -6.50 -2.24
CA GLY A 201 16.77 -7.17 -2.16
C GLY A 201 16.65 -8.69 -2.09
N LYS A 202 15.71 -9.23 -1.30
CA LYS A 202 15.46 -10.67 -1.26
C LYS A 202 14.95 -11.20 -2.61
N ALA A 203 14.03 -10.49 -3.26
CA ALA A 203 13.48 -10.92 -4.54
C ALA A 203 14.55 -10.91 -5.64
N THR A 204 15.35 -9.85 -5.74
CA THR A 204 16.42 -9.74 -6.73
C THR A 204 17.56 -10.73 -6.50
N SER A 205 17.92 -11.02 -5.24
CA SER A 205 18.95 -12.02 -4.94
C SER A 205 18.53 -13.47 -5.28
N THR A 206 17.22 -13.77 -5.26
CA THR A 206 16.69 -15.10 -5.60
C THR A 206 16.25 -15.22 -7.06
N GLY A 207 16.12 -14.11 -7.77
CA GLY A 207 15.65 -14.03 -9.15
C GLY A 207 16.77 -13.73 -10.16
N ILE A 208 18.03 -13.97 -9.80
CA ILE A 208 19.17 -13.89 -10.74
C ILE A 208 19.25 -15.22 -11.50
N GLY A 209 18.95 -15.18 -12.79
CA GLY A 209 19.00 -16.35 -13.66
C GLY A 209 18.08 -16.26 -14.85
#